data_1096f2b5b3653c2fad7443aca5998965
#
_entry.id   1096f2b5b3653c2fad7443aca5998965
#
_cell.length_a   1.000
_cell.length_b   1.000
_cell.length_c   1.000
_cell.angle_alpha   90.00
_cell.angle_beta   90.00
_cell.angle_gamma   90.00
#
_symmetry.space_group_name_H-M   'P 1'
#
loop_
_entity.id
_entity.type
_entity.pdbx_description
1 polymer ?
#
loop_
_entity_poly.entity_id
_entity_poly.type
_entity_poly.pdbx_seq_one_letter_code
_entity_poly.pdbx_strand_id
1 'polypeptide(L)'
;MTEDIRHFQVDVPQEDLDDLRRRVAAMRWPDRELVDDRSQGVQLATIQALADHWATHDWRRVEAKLQALPQFVTEIDGVDIHFIHVRSDDDGALPVVVTHGWPGSIIEQLKIIGPLTDPAAHGASAADAFDVVIPSLPGHGFSGKPTERGWDPIRIARAWVVLMERLGYTRYVAQGGDWGNAVTEQMALLRPKGLIGIHTNMPAAIPSEIAAALASGDTPEGLSGDEKYAWDQLDFFYKHGLAYAQEMGNRPQTLYAIEDSPIGLAAWTLDHDAASLDLITRVFEGASEGLTRDDILDNVTLYWLTRTGVSSARLYWESKLAFFAPKGVDLPAGVSAFPDEIYTAPRSWAEKAYPNLIHYNRLPTGGHFAAWEQPQALSEEVRTAFRTLR
;
A
#
# COMPACT_ATOMS: atom_id res chain seq x y z
N MET A 1 -27.63 3.75 -12.88
CA MET A 1 -26.34 3.89 -12.17
C MET A 1 -25.80 5.26 -12.52
N THR A 2 -25.60 6.12 -11.52
CA THR A 2 -25.15 7.49 -11.74
C THR A 2 -23.65 7.49 -12.02
N GLU A 3 -23.26 7.99 -13.19
CA GLU A 3 -21.85 8.27 -13.53
C GLU A 3 -21.29 9.49 -12.77
N ASP A 4 -21.99 9.92 -11.72
CA ASP A 4 -21.77 11.16 -11.01
C ASP A 4 -20.53 11.06 -10.10
N ILE A 5 -19.58 11.97 -10.29
CA ILE A 5 -18.48 12.22 -9.37
C ILE A 5 -18.93 13.29 -8.37
N ARG A 6 -19.03 12.90 -7.11
CA ARG A 6 -19.50 13.77 -6.01
C ARG A 6 -18.30 14.21 -5.17
N HIS A 7 -18.32 15.46 -4.71
CA HIS A 7 -17.34 15.89 -3.71
C HIS A 7 -17.50 15.08 -2.43
N PHE A 8 -16.36 14.75 -1.84
CA PHE A 8 -16.25 14.07 -0.56
C PHE A 8 -15.52 14.97 0.45
N GLN A 9 -15.98 14.96 1.67
CA GLN A 9 -15.34 15.67 2.77
C GLN A 9 -15.26 14.73 3.98
N VAL A 10 -14.09 14.66 4.57
CA VAL A 10 -13.88 13.91 5.82
C VAL A 10 -14.53 14.69 6.95
N ASP A 11 -15.43 14.06 7.68
CA ASP A 11 -16.09 14.63 8.87
C ASP A 11 -16.35 13.51 9.88
N VAL A 12 -15.45 13.34 10.84
CA VAL A 12 -15.56 12.31 11.87
C VAL A 12 -16.28 12.90 13.10
N PRO A 13 -17.39 12.29 13.56
CA PRO A 13 -18.08 12.71 14.77
C PRO A 13 -17.14 12.74 15.99
N GLN A 14 -17.27 13.75 16.85
CA GLN A 14 -16.47 13.85 18.07
C GLN A 14 -16.65 12.63 18.98
N GLU A 15 -17.84 12.06 19.01
CA GLU A 15 -18.17 10.88 19.80
C GLU A 15 -17.32 9.64 19.40
N ASP A 16 -17.00 9.48 18.12
CA ASP A 16 -16.13 8.37 17.63
C ASP A 16 -14.69 8.56 18.09
N LEU A 17 -14.18 9.80 18.14
CA LEU A 17 -12.86 10.12 18.68
C LEU A 17 -12.80 9.90 20.19
N ASP A 18 -13.85 10.26 20.90
CA ASP A 18 -13.95 10.06 22.35
C ASP A 18 -14.08 8.55 22.68
N ASP A 19 -14.82 7.78 21.87
CA ASP A 19 -14.90 6.32 21.99
C ASP A 19 -13.54 5.66 21.75
N LEU A 20 -12.80 6.08 20.72
CA LEU A 20 -11.43 5.63 20.47
C LEU A 20 -10.54 5.83 21.69
N ARG A 21 -10.48 7.05 22.21
CA ARG A 21 -9.66 7.37 23.39
C ARG A 21 -10.04 6.54 24.62
N ARG A 22 -11.34 6.37 24.83
CA ARG A 22 -11.86 5.53 25.94
C ARG A 22 -11.44 4.08 25.80
N ARG A 23 -11.48 3.52 24.57
CA ARG A 23 -11.09 2.13 24.30
C ARG A 23 -9.59 1.91 24.42
N VAL A 24 -8.77 2.84 23.95
CA VAL A 24 -7.31 2.81 24.16
C VAL A 24 -6.97 2.81 25.65
N ALA A 25 -7.59 3.70 26.44
CA ALA A 25 -7.38 3.78 27.88
C ALA A 25 -7.89 2.55 28.65
N ALA A 26 -8.90 1.84 28.12
CA ALA A 26 -9.50 0.67 28.75
C ALA A 26 -8.85 -0.66 28.32
N MET A 27 -7.72 -0.62 27.61
CA MET A 27 -7.03 -1.81 27.11
C MET A 27 -6.67 -2.77 28.25
N ARG A 28 -6.97 -4.05 28.02
CA ARG A 28 -6.55 -5.16 28.91
C ARG A 28 -5.24 -5.73 28.36
N TRP A 29 -4.14 -5.36 28.96
CA TRP A 29 -2.81 -5.78 28.53
C TRP A 29 -2.57 -7.28 28.75
N PRO A 30 -1.98 -7.97 27.78
CA PRO A 30 -1.50 -9.34 27.97
C PRO A 30 -0.21 -9.35 28.81
N ASP A 31 0.25 -10.55 29.14
CA ASP A 31 1.60 -10.74 29.65
C ASP A 31 2.62 -10.37 28.56
N ARG A 32 3.84 -10.03 29.02
CA ARG A 32 4.97 -9.75 28.14
C ARG A 32 5.37 -10.99 27.33
N GLU A 33 5.85 -10.79 26.09
CA GLU A 33 6.53 -11.82 25.29
C GLU A 33 7.67 -12.51 26.07
N LEU A 34 7.95 -13.78 25.73
CA LEU A 34 8.95 -14.59 26.41
C LEU A 34 10.34 -14.57 25.75
N VAL A 35 10.49 -13.76 24.70
CA VAL A 35 11.73 -13.59 23.90
C VAL A 35 12.15 -12.12 23.91
N ASP A 36 13.43 -11.88 23.66
CA ASP A 36 13.97 -10.52 23.61
C ASP A 36 13.97 -9.92 22.20
N ASP A 37 13.52 -10.70 21.22
CA ASP A 37 13.37 -10.30 19.81
C ASP A 37 11.87 -10.18 19.42
N ARG A 38 11.57 -10.08 18.12
CA ARG A 38 10.21 -9.97 17.58
C ARG A 38 9.65 -11.29 17.03
N SER A 39 10.26 -12.42 17.38
CA SER A 39 9.83 -13.74 16.88
C SER A 39 8.45 -14.18 17.38
N GLN A 40 7.94 -13.53 18.44
CA GLN A 40 6.57 -13.67 18.94
C GLN A 40 5.64 -12.53 18.46
N GLY A 41 6.03 -11.72 17.48
CA GLY A 41 5.24 -10.61 16.95
C GLY A 41 5.55 -9.27 17.61
N VAL A 42 4.58 -8.35 17.62
CA VAL A 42 4.74 -6.99 18.13
C VAL A 42 4.96 -7.03 19.65
N GLN A 43 6.08 -6.48 20.11
CA GLN A 43 6.45 -6.47 21.53
C GLN A 43 5.50 -5.58 22.34
N LEU A 44 5.21 -6.01 23.59
CA LEU A 44 4.32 -5.29 24.51
C LEU A 44 4.77 -3.85 24.73
N ALA A 45 6.08 -3.60 24.88
CA ALA A 45 6.62 -2.27 25.08
C ALA A 45 6.34 -1.32 23.89
N THR A 46 6.43 -1.81 22.67
CA THR A 46 6.13 -1.04 21.45
C THR A 46 4.65 -0.64 21.40
N ILE A 47 3.75 -1.58 21.67
CA ILE A 47 2.30 -1.32 21.66
C ILE A 47 1.89 -0.41 22.82
N GLN A 48 2.52 -0.51 23.98
CA GLN A 48 2.27 0.43 25.09
C GLN A 48 2.73 1.85 24.75
N ALA A 49 3.92 2.02 24.17
CA ALA A 49 4.39 3.32 23.70
C ALA A 49 3.49 3.91 22.59
N LEU A 50 2.96 3.07 21.69
CA LEU A 50 1.96 3.46 20.70
C LEU A 50 0.66 3.93 21.37
N ALA A 51 0.13 3.18 22.33
CA ALA A 51 -1.09 3.54 23.05
C ALA A 51 -0.96 4.84 23.82
N ASP A 52 0.17 5.07 24.49
CA ASP A 52 0.46 6.31 25.19
C ASP A 52 0.49 7.52 24.23
N HIS A 53 1.08 7.36 23.05
CA HIS A 53 1.08 8.39 22.02
C HIS A 53 -0.31 8.61 21.43
N TRP A 54 -1.07 7.54 21.20
CA TRP A 54 -2.44 7.59 20.67
C TRP A 54 -3.42 8.33 21.57
N ALA A 55 -3.21 8.26 22.89
CA ALA A 55 -4.03 9.00 23.86
C ALA A 55 -4.00 10.53 23.63
N THR A 56 -2.94 11.05 23.03
CA THR A 56 -2.74 12.48 22.72
C THR A 56 -2.78 12.79 21.22
N HIS A 57 -2.96 11.79 20.38
CA HIS A 57 -2.99 11.95 18.93
C HIS A 57 -4.18 12.83 18.50
N ASP A 58 -3.91 13.80 17.63
CA ASP A 58 -4.89 14.76 17.15
C ASP A 58 -5.39 14.40 15.73
N TRP A 59 -6.49 13.66 15.66
CA TRP A 59 -7.15 13.34 14.40
C TRP A 59 -7.62 14.58 13.63
N ARG A 60 -7.97 15.68 14.31
CA ARG A 60 -8.43 16.91 13.62
C ARG A 60 -7.34 17.50 12.73
N ARG A 61 -6.07 17.32 13.10
CA ARG A 61 -4.93 17.64 12.25
C ARG A 61 -4.91 16.79 10.96
N VAL A 62 -5.25 15.52 11.07
CA VAL A 62 -5.34 14.60 9.90
C VAL A 62 -6.49 14.99 9.00
N GLU A 63 -7.67 15.26 9.57
CA GLU A 63 -8.83 15.77 8.82
C GLU A 63 -8.49 17.06 8.06
N ALA A 64 -7.83 18.01 8.72
CA ALA A 64 -7.43 19.26 8.08
C ALA A 64 -6.48 19.03 6.88
N LYS A 65 -5.53 18.09 7.00
CA LYS A 65 -4.65 17.69 5.90
C LYS A 65 -5.45 17.08 4.75
N LEU A 66 -6.38 16.18 5.04
CA LEU A 66 -7.22 15.54 4.04
C LEU A 66 -8.19 16.53 3.40
N GLN A 67 -8.82 17.40 4.17
CA GLN A 67 -9.75 18.42 3.66
C GLN A 67 -9.06 19.47 2.77
N ALA A 68 -7.75 19.66 2.91
CA ALA A 68 -6.97 20.53 2.01
C ALA A 68 -6.76 19.92 0.61
N LEU A 69 -7.08 18.65 0.42
CA LEU A 69 -6.96 17.94 -0.85
C LEU A 69 -8.33 17.78 -1.51
N PRO A 70 -8.44 17.92 -2.84
CA PRO A 70 -9.67 17.60 -3.55
C PRO A 70 -9.99 16.12 -3.45
N GLN A 71 -11.13 15.79 -2.85
CA GLN A 71 -11.59 14.41 -2.63
C GLN A 71 -12.98 14.21 -3.21
N PHE A 72 -13.20 13.01 -3.71
CA PHE A 72 -14.43 12.67 -4.43
C PHE A 72 -14.85 11.24 -4.13
N VAL A 73 -16.12 10.97 -4.44
CA VAL A 73 -16.71 9.62 -4.46
C VAL A 73 -17.48 9.42 -5.75
N THR A 74 -17.34 8.23 -6.34
CA THR A 74 -18.16 7.79 -7.47
C THR A 74 -18.54 6.33 -7.28
N GLU A 75 -19.80 5.98 -7.59
CA GLU A 75 -20.24 4.58 -7.52
C GLU A 75 -19.73 3.83 -8.74
N ILE A 76 -18.99 2.76 -8.52
CA ILE A 76 -18.56 1.82 -9.57
C ILE A 76 -18.98 0.42 -9.15
N ASP A 77 -19.77 -0.23 -10.00
CA ASP A 77 -20.17 -1.61 -9.85
C ASP A 77 -20.82 -1.91 -8.46
N GLY A 78 -21.65 -0.95 -7.99
CA GLY A 78 -22.40 -1.03 -6.74
C GLY A 78 -21.60 -0.67 -5.47
N VAL A 79 -20.37 -0.17 -5.61
CA VAL A 79 -19.55 0.28 -4.49
C VAL A 79 -19.15 1.74 -4.68
N ASP A 80 -19.35 2.56 -3.66
CA ASP A 80 -18.84 3.93 -3.62
C ASP A 80 -17.31 3.90 -3.52
N ILE A 81 -16.63 4.37 -4.54
CA ILE A 81 -15.18 4.49 -4.58
C ILE A 81 -14.78 5.91 -4.21
N HIS A 82 -14.14 6.04 -3.07
CA HIS A 82 -13.50 7.28 -2.64
C HIS A 82 -12.14 7.44 -3.32
N PHE A 83 -11.77 8.66 -3.71
CA PHE A 83 -10.45 8.96 -4.25
C PHE A 83 -10.03 10.41 -4.02
N ILE A 84 -8.74 10.63 -3.86
CA ILE A 84 -8.09 11.93 -3.93
C ILE A 84 -7.73 12.17 -5.39
N HIS A 85 -7.98 13.39 -5.91
CA HIS A 85 -7.61 13.76 -7.26
C HIS A 85 -6.99 15.16 -7.29
N VAL A 86 -5.68 15.23 -7.37
CA VAL A 86 -4.92 16.49 -7.43
C VAL A 86 -4.35 16.67 -8.81
N ARG A 87 -4.72 17.76 -9.47
CA ARG A 87 -4.16 18.16 -10.76
C ARG A 87 -2.93 19.02 -10.58
N SER A 88 -1.96 18.84 -11.45
CA SER A 88 -0.86 19.76 -11.61
C SER A 88 -1.32 21.06 -12.27
N ASP A 89 -0.59 22.14 -12.01
CA ASP A 89 -0.74 23.41 -12.75
C ASP A 89 -0.06 23.34 -14.14
N ASP A 90 0.66 22.28 -14.46
CA ASP A 90 1.27 22.04 -15.77
C ASP A 90 0.29 21.34 -16.71
N ASP A 91 -0.06 22.02 -17.83
CA ASP A 91 -0.99 21.49 -18.83
C ASP A 91 -0.51 20.19 -19.52
N GLY A 92 0.80 19.90 -19.43
CA GLY A 92 1.43 18.69 -19.97
C GLY A 92 1.52 17.53 -18.96
N ALA A 93 0.95 17.68 -17.76
CA ALA A 93 1.01 16.66 -16.71
C ALA A 93 0.46 15.32 -17.18
N LEU A 94 1.20 14.23 -16.90
CA LEU A 94 0.78 12.87 -17.21
C LEU A 94 -0.11 12.33 -16.08
N PRO A 95 -1.34 11.90 -16.35
CA PRO A 95 -2.18 11.31 -15.30
C PRO A 95 -1.59 10.01 -14.77
N VAL A 96 -1.57 9.86 -13.44
CA VAL A 96 -1.16 8.62 -12.76
C VAL A 96 -2.22 8.20 -11.74
N VAL A 97 -2.64 6.95 -11.81
CA VAL A 97 -3.40 6.33 -10.72
C VAL A 97 -2.42 5.60 -9.80
N VAL A 98 -2.44 5.95 -8.50
CA VAL A 98 -1.58 5.37 -7.47
C VAL A 98 -2.45 4.55 -6.52
N THR A 99 -2.16 3.26 -6.42
CA THR A 99 -2.95 2.33 -5.62
C THR A 99 -2.14 1.86 -4.41
N HIS A 100 -2.70 2.08 -3.20
CA HIS A 100 -2.13 1.59 -1.96
C HIS A 100 -2.34 0.08 -1.78
N GLY A 101 -1.71 -0.49 -0.75
CA GLY A 101 -1.88 -1.88 -0.34
C GLY A 101 -2.49 -2.04 1.05
N TRP A 102 -2.25 -3.20 1.67
CA TRP A 102 -2.60 -3.51 3.05
C TRP A 102 -1.32 -3.73 3.87
N PRO A 103 -1.22 -3.22 5.10
CA PRO A 103 -2.18 -2.43 5.88
C PRO A 103 -2.11 -0.91 5.61
N GLY A 104 -1.63 -0.51 4.46
CA GLY A 104 -1.58 0.87 4.02
C GLY A 104 -2.97 1.43 3.67
N SER A 105 -2.98 2.70 3.30
CA SER A 105 -4.17 3.42 2.85
C SER A 105 -3.77 4.64 2.02
N ILE A 106 -4.72 5.51 1.71
CA ILE A 106 -4.43 6.82 1.12
C ILE A 106 -3.45 7.64 1.98
N ILE A 107 -3.39 7.40 3.29
CA ILE A 107 -2.50 8.13 4.22
C ILE A 107 -1.03 7.93 3.83
N GLU A 108 -0.62 6.72 3.49
CA GLU A 108 0.76 6.43 3.08
C GLU A 108 1.16 7.17 1.81
N GLN A 109 0.19 7.48 0.94
CA GLN A 109 0.44 8.12 -0.35
C GLN A 109 0.47 9.66 -0.29
N LEU A 110 0.08 10.28 0.83
CA LEU A 110 -0.05 11.74 0.91
C LEU A 110 1.26 12.48 0.65
N LYS A 111 2.38 11.91 1.07
CA LYS A 111 3.70 12.56 0.97
C LYS A 111 4.23 12.65 -0.46
N ILE A 112 3.74 11.83 -1.40
CA ILE A 112 4.18 11.86 -2.81
C ILE A 112 3.34 12.79 -3.68
N ILE A 113 2.21 13.30 -3.20
CA ILE A 113 1.32 14.16 -3.98
C ILE A 113 2.07 15.42 -4.46
N GLY A 114 2.62 16.22 -3.54
CA GLY A 114 3.37 17.42 -3.87
C GLY A 114 4.54 17.15 -4.83
N PRO A 115 5.47 16.23 -4.51
CA PRO A 115 6.58 15.87 -5.40
C PRO A 115 6.16 15.43 -6.81
N LEU A 116 4.97 14.85 -6.98
CA LEU A 116 4.46 14.44 -8.29
C LEU A 116 3.68 15.55 -9.01
N THR A 117 2.87 16.35 -8.30
CA THR A 117 2.04 17.38 -8.93
C THR A 117 2.77 18.69 -9.18
N ASP A 118 3.75 19.03 -8.34
CA ASP A 118 4.61 20.21 -8.49
C ASP A 118 6.10 19.80 -8.31
N PRO A 119 6.66 19.04 -9.26
CA PRO A 119 8.04 18.59 -9.17
C PRO A 119 9.05 19.76 -9.13
N ALA A 120 8.71 20.94 -9.67
CA ALA A 120 9.60 22.10 -9.66
C ALA A 120 9.83 22.62 -8.23
N ALA A 121 8.82 22.67 -7.38
CA ALA A 121 8.96 23.01 -5.97
C ALA A 121 9.77 21.96 -5.18
N HIS A 122 9.97 20.77 -5.75
CA HIS A 122 10.71 19.64 -5.16
C HIS A 122 12.04 19.34 -5.87
N GLY A 123 12.60 20.33 -6.62
CA GLY A 123 13.93 20.24 -7.23
C GLY A 123 14.02 19.42 -8.51
N ALA A 124 12.87 19.12 -9.16
CA ALA A 124 12.81 18.40 -10.42
C ALA A 124 12.26 19.28 -11.56
N SER A 125 12.08 18.74 -12.76
CA SER A 125 11.54 19.45 -13.90
C SER A 125 10.03 19.56 -13.85
N ALA A 126 9.44 20.73 -14.11
CA ALA A 126 8.01 20.90 -14.27
C ALA A 126 7.43 19.96 -15.35
N ALA A 127 8.19 19.70 -16.43
CA ALA A 127 7.79 18.75 -17.48
C ALA A 127 7.60 17.30 -17.00
N ASP A 128 8.05 16.96 -15.79
CA ASP A 128 7.87 15.65 -15.17
C ASP A 128 6.61 15.59 -14.26
N ALA A 129 5.72 16.59 -14.32
CA ALA A 129 4.53 16.68 -13.48
C ALA A 129 3.48 15.61 -13.79
N PHE A 130 2.70 15.26 -12.78
CA PHE A 130 1.57 14.33 -12.89
C PHE A 130 0.27 14.93 -12.36
N ASP A 131 -0.84 14.58 -13.00
CA ASP A 131 -2.14 14.58 -12.33
C ASP A 131 -2.25 13.30 -11.51
N VAL A 132 -2.48 13.43 -10.21
CA VAL A 132 -2.44 12.27 -9.29
C VAL A 132 -3.84 11.87 -8.86
N VAL A 133 -4.20 10.60 -9.08
CA VAL A 133 -5.43 9.97 -8.62
C VAL A 133 -5.10 8.87 -7.61
N ILE A 134 -5.58 8.99 -6.37
CA ILE A 134 -5.31 8.01 -5.31
C ILE A 134 -6.64 7.46 -4.79
N PRO A 135 -7.14 6.35 -5.33
CA PRO A 135 -8.36 5.73 -4.83
C PRO A 135 -8.11 4.96 -3.54
N SER A 136 -9.08 4.97 -2.63
CA SER A 136 -9.16 3.99 -1.56
C SER A 136 -9.67 2.67 -2.12
N LEU A 137 -8.98 1.56 -1.84
CA LEU A 137 -9.43 0.23 -2.24
C LEU A 137 -10.84 -0.07 -1.70
N PRO A 138 -11.69 -0.83 -2.40
CA PRO A 138 -12.97 -1.30 -1.87
C PRO A 138 -12.80 -1.97 -0.51
N GLY A 139 -13.62 -1.60 0.46
CA GLY A 139 -13.51 -2.10 1.84
C GLY A 139 -12.39 -1.49 2.68
N HIS A 140 -11.70 -0.46 2.17
CA HIS A 140 -10.64 0.27 2.86
C HIS A 140 -10.98 1.76 2.98
N GLY A 141 -10.50 2.39 4.04
CA GLY A 141 -10.60 3.83 4.23
C GLY A 141 -12.04 4.33 4.00
N PHE A 142 -12.19 5.35 3.14
CA PHE A 142 -13.48 5.97 2.88
C PHE A 142 -14.27 5.35 1.72
N SER A 143 -13.74 4.33 1.04
CA SER A 143 -14.51 3.57 0.04
C SER A 143 -15.55 2.68 0.69
N GLY A 144 -16.64 2.43 -0.04
CA GLY A 144 -17.70 1.52 0.37
C GLY A 144 -17.17 0.10 0.62
N LYS A 145 -17.85 -0.59 1.54
CA LYS A 145 -17.56 -2.00 1.82
C LYS A 145 -18.38 -2.87 0.87
N PRO A 146 -17.74 -3.72 0.05
CA PRO A 146 -18.48 -4.64 -0.81
C PRO A 146 -19.48 -5.50 -0.03
N THR A 147 -20.69 -5.59 -0.54
CA THR A 147 -21.76 -6.43 0.01
C THR A 147 -21.91 -7.75 -0.73
N GLU A 148 -21.20 -7.90 -1.85
CA GLU A 148 -21.15 -9.08 -2.70
C GLU A 148 -19.72 -9.59 -2.85
N ARG A 149 -19.56 -10.87 -3.17
CA ARG A 149 -18.27 -11.49 -3.48
C ARG A 149 -17.73 -11.02 -4.84
N GLY A 150 -16.44 -11.24 -5.05
CA GLY A 150 -15.77 -11.05 -6.34
C GLY A 150 -15.06 -9.70 -6.47
N TRP A 151 -14.89 -8.94 -5.40
CA TRP A 151 -14.07 -7.75 -5.39
C TRP A 151 -12.57 -8.12 -5.18
N ASP A 152 -12.07 -8.93 -6.12
CA ASP A 152 -10.67 -9.29 -6.24
C ASP A 152 -9.84 -8.21 -7.01
N PRO A 153 -8.51 -8.35 -7.11
CA PRO A 153 -7.68 -7.39 -7.84
C PRO A 153 -8.09 -7.20 -9.32
N ILE A 154 -8.70 -8.20 -9.96
CA ILE A 154 -9.16 -8.10 -11.36
C ILE A 154 -10.37 -7.16 -11.45
N ARG A 155 -11.34 -7.31 -10.54
CA ARG A 155 -12.52 -6.43 -10.49
C ARG A 155 -12.14 -5.01 -10.10
N ILE A 156 -11.22 -4.87 -9.15
CA ILE A 156 -10.69 -3.56 -8.75
C ILE A 156 -9.97 -2.88 -9.93
N ALA A 157 -9.15 -3.62 -10.68
CA ALA A 157 -8.50 -3.09 -11.88
C ALA A 157 -9.50 -2.57 -12.92
N ARG A 158 -10.60 -3.29 -13.14
CA ARG A 158 -11.70 -2.82 -14.02
C ARG A 158 -12.33 -1.54 -13.50
N ALA A 159 -12.54 -1.45 -12.18
CA ALA A 159 -13.08 -0.25 -11.54
C ALA A 159 -12.13 0.95 -11.71
N TRP A 160 -10.80 0.76 -11.62
CA TRP A 160 -9.83 1.82 -11.86
C TRP A 160 -9.81 2.29 -13.32
N VAL A 161 -9.97 1.38 -14.28
CA VAL A 161 -10.14 1.76 -15.69
C VAL A 161 -11.38 2.64 -15.86
N VAL A 162 -12.52 2.26 -15.29
CA VAL A 162 -13.75 3.07 -15.32
C VAL A 162 -13.55 4.42 -14.61
N LEU A 163 -12.84 4.45 -13.49
CA LEU A 163 -12.54 5.69 -12.78
C LEU A 163 -11.74 6.66 -13.66
N MET A 164 -10.67 6.19 -14.30
CA MET A 164 -9.84 7.03 -15.17
C MET A 164 -10.62 7.51 -16.41
N GLU A 165 -11.49 6.68 -16.98
CA GLU A 165 -12.38 7.08 -18.07
C GLU A 165 -13.40 8.14 -17.64
N ARG A 166 -14.01 8.03 -16.45
CA ARG A 166 -14.93 9.04 -15.89
C ARG A 166 -14.24 10.39 -15.64
N LEU A 167 -12.95 10.35 -15.27
CA LEU A 167 -12.13 11.56 -15.12
C LEU A 167 -11.70 12.16 -16.46
N GLY A 168 -12.02 11.52 -17.60
CA GLY A 168 -11.71 11.99 -18.93
C GLY A 168 -10.28 11.70 -19.39
N TYR A 169 -9.54 10.85 -18.68
CA TYR A 169 -8.18 10.51 -19.01
C TYR A 169 -8.12 9.43 -20.11
N THR A 170 -7.67 9.82 -21.30
CA THR A 170 -7.50 8.93 -22.45
C THR A 170 -6.09 8.39 -22.59
N ARG A 171 -5.15 8.88 -21.78
CA ARG A 171 -3.75 8.48 -21.70
C ARG A 171 -3.25 8.67 -20.27
N TYR A 172 -2.82 7.61 -19.62
CA TYR A 172 -2.40 7.61 -18.23
C TYR A 172 -1.45 6.45 -17.91
N VAL A 173 -0.82 6.50 -16.76
CA VAL A 173 0.02 5.43 -16.19
C VAL A 173 -0.53 4.98 -14.84
N ALA A 174 -0.08 3.83 -14.35
CA ALA A 174 -0.46 3.32 -13.04
C ALA A 174 0.76 2.98 -12.18
N GLN A 175 0.66 3.23 -10.88
CA GLN A 175 1.68 2.88 -9.89
C GLN A 175 1.02 2.10 -8.74
N GLY A 176 1.74 1.11 -8.18
CA GLY A 176 1.30 0.40 -6.99
C GLY A 176 2.39 -0.45 -6.37
N GLY A 177 2.30 -0.62 -5.06
CA GLY A 177 3.03 -1.63 -4.27
C GLY A 177 2.01 -2.57 -3.62
N ASP A 178 2.41 -3.72 -3.10
CA ASP A 178 1.54 -4.68 -2.41
C ASP A 178 0.28 -5.04 -3.24
N TRP A 179 -0.92 -4.97 -2.66
CA TRP A 179 -2.19 -5.13 -3.40
C TRP A 179 -2.34 -4.10 -4.51
N GLY A 180 -1.77 -2.90 -4.33
CA GLY A 180 -1.72 -1.89 -5.38
C GLY A 180 -0.93 -2.39 -6.60
N ASN A 181 0.15 -3.15 -6.42
CA ASN A 181 0.82 -3.81 -7.55
C ASN A 181 -0.06 -4.86 -8.20
N ALA A 182 -0.72 -5.71 -7.40
CA ALA A 182 -1.61 -6.73 -7.96
C ALA A 182 -2.71 -6.11 -8.83
N VAL A 183 -3.31 -4.98 -8.38
CA VAL A 183 -4.29 -4.21 -9.18
C VAL A 183 -3.64 -3.59 -10.43
N THR A 184 -2.47 -2.97 -10.29
CA THR A 184 -1.75 -2.32 -11.39
C THR A 184 -1.39 -3.32 -12.51
N GLU A 185 -0.91 -4.51 -12.15
CA GLU A 185 -0.65 -5.57 -13.13
C GLU A 185 -1.93 -6.08 -13.81
N GLN A 186 -3.03 -6.21 -13.04
CA GLN A 186 -4.32 -6.58 -13.64
C GLN A 186 -4.84 -5.49 -14.60
N MET A 187 -4.65 -4.20 -14.29
CA MET A 187 -4.94 -3.11 -15.23
C MET A 187 -4.13 -3.27 -16.54
N ALA A 188 -2.83 -3.59 -16.42
CA ALA A 188 -1.98 -3.82 -17.58
C ALA A 188 -2.45 -5.02 -18.42
N LEU A 189 -2.90 -6.11 -17.79
CA LEU A 189 -3.43 -7.29 -18.47
C LEU A 189 -4.78 -7.06 -19.16
N LEU A 190 -5.60 -6.16 -18.63
CA LEU A 190 -6.85 -5.70 -19.26
C LEU A 190 -6.58 -4.91 -20.55
N ARG A 191 -5.38 -4.33 -20.72
CA ARG A 191 -4.97 -3.52 -21.88
C ARG A 191 -5.98 -2.42 -22.28
N PRO A 192 -6.45 -1.59 -21.34
CA PRO A 192 -7.31 -0.48 -21.71
C PRO A 192 -6.52 0.49 -22.59
N LYS A 193 -7.18 1.10 -23.57
CA LYS A 193 -6.50 1.97 -24.56
C LYS A 193 -5.73 3.13 -23.95
N GLY A 194 -6.15 3.61 -22.78
CA GLY A 194 -5.54 4.76 -22.11
C GLY A 194 -4.30 4.44 -21.29
N LEU A 195 -4.13 3.20 -20.81
CA LEU A 195 -2.99 2.81 -19.98
C LEU A 195 -1.76 2.56 -20.85
N ILE A 196 -0.70 3.35 -20.64
CA ILE A 196 0.51 3.32 -21.48
C ILE A 196 1.73 2.75 -20.78
N GLY A 197 1.69 2.53 -19.47
CA GLY A 197 2.77 1.95 -18.68
C GLY A 197 2.41 1.79 -17.22
N ILE A 198 3.18 0.98 -16.52
CA ILE A 198 3.04 0.73 -15.09
C ILE A 198 4.35 0.91 -14.36
N HIS A 199 4.28 1.19 -13.05
CA HIS A 199 5.42 1.20 -12.15
C HIS A 199 5.07 0.47 -10.86
N THR A 200 6.03 -0.26 -10.30
CA THR A 200 5.86 -0.95 -9.02
C THR A 200 7.11 -0.88 -8.15
N ASN A 201 6.91 -0.80 -6.84
CA ASN A 201 7.95 -0.97 -5.83
C ASN A 201 7.95 -2.38 -5.19
N MET A 202 6.92 -3.20 -5.48
CA MET A 202 6.87 -4.60 -5.08
C MET A 202 6.39 -5.47 -6.26
N PRO A 203 7.27 -5.81 -7.21
CA PRO A 203 6.89 -6.54 -8.42
C PRO A 203 6.50 -7.98 -8.14
N ALA A 204 5.56 -8.54 -8.90
CA ALA A 204 5.31 -9.97 -8.93
C ALA A 204 6.30 -10.65 -9.90
N ALA A 205 7.50 -10.95 -9.40
CA ALA A 205 8.61 -11.38 -10.23
C ALA A 205 9.31 -12.67 -9.76
N ILE A 206 8.73 -13.43 -8.82
CA ILE A 206 9.33 -14.67 -8.33
C ILE A 206 9.25 -15.74 -9.40
N PRO A 207 10.40 -16.24 -9.93
CA PRO A 207 10.41 -17.32 -10.92
C PRO A 207 9.76 -18.60 -10.38
N SER A 208 9.20 -19.42 -11.27
CA SER A 208 8.51 -20.65 -10.88
C SER A 208 9.39 -21.66 -10.16
N GLU A 209 10.67 -21.73 -10.54
CA GLU A 209 11.65 -22.58 -9.89
C GLU A 209 11.95 -22.13 -8.46
N ILE A 210 11.97 -20.82 -8.20
CA ILE A 210 12.14 -20.26 -6.87
C ILE A 210 10.88 -20.49 -6.02
N ALA A 211 9.70 -20.28 -6.60
CA ALA A 211 8.43 -20.57 -5.93
C ALA A 211 8.31 -22.06 -5.54
N ALA A 212 8.74 -22.97 -6.40
CA ALA A 212 8.77 -24.40 -6.12
C ALA A 212 9.75 -24.74 -4.99
N ALA A 213 10.93 -24.13 -4.97
CA ALA A 213 11.93 -24.29 -3.93
C ALA A 213 11.43 -23.76 -2.56
N LEU A 214 10.75 -22.61 -2.53
CA LEU A 214 10.09 -22.08 -1.32
C LEU A 214 9.03 -23.08 -0.78
N ALA A 215 8.28 -23.72 -1.67
CA ALA A 215 7.26 -24.69 -1.28
C ALA A 215 7.84 -26.02 -0.77
N SER A 216 8.98 -26.47 -1.33
CA SER A 216 9.67 -27.71 -0.88
C SER A 216 10.57 -27.50 0.33
N GLY A 217 11.02 -26.26 0.58
CA GLY A 217 12.00 -25.91 1.60
C GLY A 217 13.46 -26.17 1.16
N ASP A 218 13.70 -26.47 -0.12
CA ASP A 218 15.02 -26.71 -0.66
C ASP A 218 15.69 -25.39 -1.09
N THR A 219 16.94 -25.17 -0.71
CA THR A 219 17.67 -23.97 -1.15
C THR A 219 18.12 -24.13 -2.60
N PRO A 220 17.76 -23.21 -3.53
CA PRO A 220 18.21 -23.28 -4.92
C PRO A 220 19.73 -23.12 -5.04
N GLU A 221 20.33 -23.86 -5.98
CA GLU A 221 21.75 -23.73 -6.32
C GLU A 221 21.97 -22.66 -7.42
N GLY A 222 23.17 -22.07 -7.45
CA GLY A 222 23.60 -21.19 -8.55
C GLY A 222 23.00 -19.79 -8.55
N LEU A 223 22.39 -19.35 -7.45
CA LEU A 223 21.88 -17.98 -7.30
C LEU A 223 23.03 -16.96 -7.32
N SER A 224 22.86 -15.84 -8.03
CA SER A 224 23.70 -14.66 -7.90
C SER A 224 23.59 -14.04 -6.51
N GLY A 225 24.45 -13.07 -6.17
CA GLY A 225 24.39 -12.40 -4.87
C GLY A 225 23.03 -11.72 -4.60
N ASP A 226 22.48 -11.05 -5.62
CA ASP A 226 21.17 -10.38 -5.50
C ASP A 226 20.02 -11.38 -5.40
N GLU A 227 20.07 -12.47 -6.16
CA GLU A 227 19.08 -13.55 -6.10
C GLU A 227 19.11 -14.28 -4.76
N LYS A 228 20.33 -14.49 -4.21
CA LYS A 228 20.50 -15.08 -2.88
C LYS A 228 19.91 -14.18 -1.79
N TYR A 229 20.13 -12.87 -1.89
CA TYR A 229 19.54 -11.91 -0.95
C TYR A 229 18.01 -11.94 -1.00
N ALA A 230 17.42 -11.89 -2.19
CA ALA A 230 15.99 -12.01 -2.37
C ALA A 230 15.43 -13.36 -1.88
N TRP A 231 16.17 -14.45 -2.13
CA TRP A 231 15.82 -15.77 -1.60
C TRP A 231 15.74 -15.79 -0.08
N ASP A 232 16.76 -15.25 0.59
CA ASP A 232 16.83 -15.24 2.07
C ASP A 232 15.66 -14.45 2.68
N GLN A 233 15.29 -13.31 2.07
CA GLN A 233 14.12 -12.52 2.47
C GLN A 233 12.82 -13.33 2.29
N LEU A 234 12.62 -13.95 1.13
CA LEU A 234 11.45 -14.76 0.83
C LEU A 234 11.34 -15.99 1.72
N ASP A 235 12.44 -16.72 1.92
CA ASP A 235 12.47 -17.91 2.79
C ASP A 235 12.07 -17.53 4.22
N PHE A 236 12.57 -16.42 4.72
CA PHE A 236 12.17 -15.89 6.03
C PHE A 236 10.69 -15.52 6.04
N PHE A 237 10.21 -14.76 5.05
CA PHE A 237 8.82 -14.33 4.97
C PHE A 237 7.84 -15.50 4.88
N TYR A 238 8.13 -16.49 4.03
CA TYR A 238 7.28 -17.68 3.89
C TYR A 238 7.25 -18.55 5.15
N LYS A 239 8.34 -18.57 5.93
CA LYS A 239 8.42 -19.33 7.18
C LYS A 239 7.82 -18.61 8.38
N HIS A 240 7.93 -17.29 8.43
CA HIS A 240 7.67 -16.52 9.66
C HIS A 240 6.71 -15.32 9.48
N GLY A 241 6.54 -14.79 8.25
CA GLY A 241 5.80 -13.56 8.00
C GLY A 241 4.35 -13.73 7.52
N LEU A 242 3.91 -14.94 7.13
CA LEU A 242 2.63 -15.13 6.44
C LEU A 242 1.40 -15.30 7.34
N ALA A 243 1.54 -15.26 8.66
CA ALA A 243 0.44 -15.61 9.58
C ALA A 243 -0.83 -14.75 9.35
N TYR A 244 -0.66 -13.44 9.21
CA TYR A 244 -1.77 -12.52 8.96
C TYR A 244 -2.46 -12.79 7.61
N ALA A 245 -1.67 -13.02 6.55
CA ALA A 245 -2.18 -13.27 5.21
C ALA A 245 -2.92 -14.62 5.14
N GLN A 246 -2.44 -15.63 5.86
CA GLN A 246 -3.11 -16.94 5.97
C GLN A 246 -4.45 -16.82 6.68
N GLU A 247 -4.53 -16.12 7.81
CA GLU A 247 -5.80 -15.91 8.51
C GLU A 247 -6.79 -15.12 7.64
N MET A 248 -6.34 -14.00 7.08
CA MET A 248 -7.17 -13.17 6.19
C MET A 248 -7.59 -13.90 4.90
N GLY A 249 -6.70 -14.72 4.33
CA GLY A 249 -6.98 -15.51 3.13
C GLY A 249 -7.93 -16.67 3.33
N ASN A 250 -8.01 -17.20 4.56
CA ASN A 250 -8.84 -18.36 4.88
C ASN A 250 -10.10 -18.02 5.66
N ARG A 251 -10.00 -17.17 6.69
CA ARG A 251 -11.08 -16.93 7.66
C ARG A 251 -11.17 -15.46 8.12
N PRO A 252 -11.26 -14.47 7.22
CA PRO A 252 -11.21 -13.04 7.57
C PRO A 252 -12.31 -12.64 8.57
N GLN A 253 -13.47 -13.30 8.53
CA GLN A 253 -14.58 -12.99 9.43
C GLN A 253 -14.29 -13.38 10.89
N THR A 254 -13.27 -14.19 11.16
CA THR A 254 -12.84 -14.54 12.53
C THR A 254 -12.20 -13.35 13.26
N LEU A 255 -11.76 -12.33 12.54
CA LEU A 255 -11.05 -11.15 13.06
C LEU A 255 -11.97 -10.12 13.75
N TYR A 256 -13.03 -10.56 14.46
CA TYR A 256 -13.91 -9.63 15.22
C TYR A 256 -13.15 -8.75 16.20
N ALA A 257 -12.06 -9.23 16.77
CA ALA A 257 -11.29 -8.51 17.79
C ALA A 257 -10.68 -7.21 17.25
N ILE A 258 -10.29 -7.16 15.98
CA ILE A 258 -9.72 -5.93 15.37
C ILE A 258 -10.79 -4.86 15.06
N GLU A 259 -12.07 -5.22 15.08
CA GLU A 259 -13.19 -4.26 14.99
C GLU A 259 -13.62 -3.74 16.36
N ASP A 260 -13.22 -4.39 17.46
CA ASP A 260 -13.63 -4.02 18.81
C ASP A 260 -12.50 -3.47 19.69
N SER A 261 -11.24 -3.72 19.32
CA SER A 261 -10.07 -3.21 20.02
C SER A 261 -9.18 -2.39 19.08
N PRO A 262 -9.03 -1.06 19.30
CA PRO A 262 -8.10 -0.25 18.52
C PRO A 262 -6.66 -0.75 18.68
N ILE A 263 -6.26 -1.16 19.87
CA ILE A 263 -4.92 -1.72 20.15
C ILE A 263 -4.76 -3.09 19.45
N GLY A 264 -5.80 -3.92 19.43
CA GLY A 264 -5.78 -5.17 18.67
C GLY A 264 -5.63 -4.94 17.16
N LEU A 265 -6.32 -3.93 16.62
CA LEU A 265 -6.15 -3.51 15.23
C LEU A 265 -4.73 -3.00 14.97
N ALA A 266 -4.18 -2.15 15.84
CA ALA A 266 -2.81 -1.66 15.71
C ALA A 266 -1.81 -2.82 15.71
N ALA A 267 -1.87 -3.72 16.68
CA ALA A 267 -0.98 -4.87 16.75
C ALA A 267 -1.06 -5.74 15.49
N TRP A 268 -2.28 -5.95 14.96
CA TRP A 268 -2.49 -6.72 13.74
C TRP A 268 -1.88 -6.07 12.49
N THR A 269 -2.04 -4.76 12.34
CA THR A 269 -1.53 -4.01 11.18
C THR A 269 -0.02 -3.78 11.24
N LEU A 270 0.56 -3.64 12.44
CA LEU A 270 2.00 -3.43 12.59
C LEU A 270 2.82 -4.70 12.30
N ASP A 271 2.25 -5.88 12.44
CA ASP A 271 2.92 -7.18 12.21
C ASP A 271 2.79 -7.65 10.76
N HIS A 272 2.92 -6.73 9.81
CA HIS A 272 2.84 -7.03 8.38
C HIS A 272 4.10 -7.72 7.86
N ASP A 273 5.26 -7.13 8.11
CA ASP A 273 6.56 -7.68 7.74
C ASP A 273 7.63 -7.28 8.77
N ALA A 274 8.71 -8.06 8.81
CA ALA A 274 9.73 -7.90 9.85
C ALA A 274 10.49 -6.56 9.76
N ALA A 275 10.75 -6.06 8.55
CA ALA A 275 11.49 -4.82 8.36
C ALA A 275 10.65 -3.60 8.75
N SER A 276 9.38 -3.57 8.33
CA SER A 276 8.44 -2.51 8.73
C SER A 276 8.19 -2.51 10.24
N LEU A 277 8.01 -3.68 10.86
CA LEU A 277 7.85 -3.78 12.31
C LEU A 277 9.10 -3.30 13.05
N ASP A 278 10.30 -3.63 12.54
CA ASP A 278 11.55 -3.14 13.11
C ASP A 278 11.67 -1.61 13.03
N LEU A 279 11.38 -1.03 11.87
CA LEU A 279 11.36 0.42 11.67
C LEU A 279 10.36 1.11 12.61
N ILE A 280 9.13 0.60 12.67
CA ILE A 280 8.07 1.14 13.54
C ILE A 280 8.50 1.08 15.01
N THR A 281 9.08 -0.04 15.44
CA THR A 281 9.58 -0.18 16.81
C THR A 281 10.63 0.88 17.14
N ARG A 282 11.63 1.06 16.27
CA ARG A 282 12.65 2.12 16.45
C ARG A 282 12.04 3.53 16.47
N VAL A 283 11.02 3.80 15.67
CA VAL A 283 10.30 5.09 15.71
C VAL A 283 9.64 5.32 17.06
N PHE A 284 9.03 4.30 17.66
CA PHE A 284 8.47 4.41 19.02
C PHE A 284 9.54 4.46 20.11
N GLU A 285 10.73 4.00 19.87
CA GLU A 285 11.92 4.18 20.72
C GLU A 285 12.59 5.55 20.54
N GLY A 286 12.18 6.35 19.55
CA GLY A 286 12.63 7.73 19.34
C GLY A 286 13.53 7.93 18.12
N ALA A 287 13.68 6.95 17.26
CA ALA A 287 14.40 7.12 15.99
C ALA A 287 13.65 8.07 15.03
N SER A 288 14.41 8.70 14.14
CA SER A 288 13.90 9.57 13.09
C SER A 288 14.37 9.02 11.73
N GLU A 289 13.60 8.10 11.14
CA GLU A 289 13.98 7.34 9.96
C GLU A 289 12.88 7.35 8.89
N GLY A 290 12.43 8.54 8.47
CA GLY A 290 11.41 8.67 7.41
C GLY A 290 9.96 8.60 7.88
N LEU A 291 9.65 7.75 8.87
CA LEU A 291 8.34 7.67 9.52
C LEU A 291 8.34 8.42 10.87
N THR A 292 7.18 8.93 11.24
CA THR A 292 6.90 9.48 12.57
C THR A 292 5.85 8.63 13.29
N ARG A 293 5.76 8.75 14.61
CA ARG A 293 4.70 8.12 15.40
C ARG A 293 3.30 8.56 14.91
N ASP A 294 3.19 9.82 14.54
CA ASP A 294 1.94 10.38 14.00
C ASP A 294 1.57 9.74 12.65
N ASP A 295 2.53 9.55 11.74
CA ASP A 295 2.27 8.88 10.46
C ASP A 295 1.62 7.50 10.69
N ILE A 296 2.21 6.71 11.58
CA ILE A 296 1.71 5.36 11.91
C ILE A 296 0.30 5.43 12.49
N LEU A 297 0.06 6.34 13.44
CA LEU A 297 -1.25 6.51 14.05
C LEU A 297 -2.28 7.11 13.10
N ASP A 298 -1.90 8.00 12.20
CA ASP A 298 -2.80 8.55 11.18
C ASP A 298 -3.43 7.40 10.36
N ASN A 299 -2.63 6.42 9.95
CA ASN A 299 -3.09 5.26 9.19
C ASN A 299 -3.95 4.29 10.03
N VAL A 300 -3.48 3.88 11.20
CA VAL A 300 -4.23 2.95 12.07
C VAL A 300 -5.55 3.58 12.52
N THR A 301 -5.55 4.90 12.81
CA THR A 301 -6.76 5.63 13.19
C THR A 301 -7.77 5.69 12.04
N LEU A 302 -7.32 5.84 10.79
CA LEU A 302 -8.22 5.76 9.63
C LEU A 302 -8.94 4.41 9.58
N TYR A 303 -8.20 3.30 9.69
CA TYR A 303 -8.79 1.95 9.73
C TYR A 303 -9.82 1.80 10.84
N TRP A 304 -9.51 2.32 12.03
CA TRP A 304 -10.42 2.26 13.17
C TRP A 304 -11.70 3.06 12.94
N LEU A 305 -11.59 4.33 12.57
CA LEU A 305 -12.72 5.24 12.40
C LEU A 305 -13.64 4.81 11.25
N THR A 306 -13.09 4.24 10.18
CA THR A 306 -13.87 3.73 9.05
C THR A 306 -14.34 2.29 9.27
N ARG A 307 -13.91 1.63 10.36
CA ARG A 307 -14.24 0.23 10.71
C ARG A 307 -13.90 -0.73 9.56
N THR A 308 -12.71 -0.56 8.99
CA THR A 308 -12.28 -1.33 7.81
C THR A 308 -11.29 -2.46 8.12
N GLY A 309 -11.14 -2.84 9.37
CA GLY A 309 -10.29 -3.96 9.78
C GLY A 309 -10.66 -5.26 9.05
N VAL A 310 -11.89 -5.74 9.24
CA VAL A 310 -12.35 -6.99 8.62
C VAL A 310 -12.66 -6.84 7.13
N SER A 311 -13.25 -5.70 6.71
CA SER A 311 -13.61 -5.51 5.29
C SER A 311 -12.37 -5.48 4.40
N SER A 312 -11.26 -4.88 4.84
CA SER A 312 -9.99 -4.90 4.11
C SER A 312 -9.37 -6.29 4.04
N ALA A 313 -9.47 -7.08 5.10
CA ALA A 313 -8.99 -8.45 5.16
C ALA A 313 -9.65 -9.36 4.11
N ARG A 314 -10.89 -9.07 3.71
CA ARG A 314 -11.61 -9.85 2.69
C ARG A 314 -10.93 -9.83 1.32
N LEU A 315 -10.12 -8.84 0.99
CA LEU A 315 -9.35 -8.81 -0.25
C LEU A 315 -8.43 -10.03 -0.37
N TYR A 316 -7.81 -10.46 0.73
CA TYR A 316 -7.01 -11.69 0.77
C TYR A 316 -7.85 -12.94 0.48
N TRP A 317 -9.06 -13.01 1.00
CA TRP A 317 -9.97 -14.14 0.77
C TRP A 317 -10.51 -14.17 -0.65
N GLU A 318 -10.80 -13.00 -1.23
CA GLU A 318 -11.31 -12.87 -2.60
C GLU A 318 -10.23 -13.20 -3.65
N SER A 319 -8.98 -12.83 -3.41
CA SER A 319 -7.90 -13.06 -4.36
C SER A 319 -7.56 -14.54 -4.50
N LYS A 320 -7.48 -14.99 -5.75
CA LYS A 320 -6.99 -16.32 -6.12
C LYS A 320 -5.74 -16.25 -6.98
N LEU A 321 -5.14 -15.08 -7.06
CA LEU A 321 -3.91 -14.86 -7.80
C LEU A 321 -2.72 -15.51 -7.08
N ALA A 322 -1.80 -16.07 -7.85
CA ALA A 322 -0.45 -16.38 -7.37
C ALA A 322 0.28 -15.03 -7.20
N PHE A 323 0.24 -14.48 -5.98
CA PHE A 323 0.51 -13.07 -5.69
C PHE A 323 1.85 -12.59 -6.25
N PHE A 324 2.94 -13.31 -5.96
CA PHE A 324 4.29 -12.96 -6.38
C PHE A 324 4.73 -13.57 -7.73
N ALA A 325 3.90 -14.41 -8.34
CA ALA A 325 4.27 -15.03 -9.61
C ALA A 325 4.14 -14.04 -10.78
N PRO A 326 5.07 -14.08 -11.76
CA PRO A 326 4.96 -13.29 -12.99
C PRO A 326 3.65 -13.55 -13.73
N LYS A 327 3.02 -12.48 -14.24
CA LYS A 327 1.70 -12.54 -14.90
C LYS A 327 1.75 -12.26 -16.39
N GLY A 328 2.96 -12.06 -16.96
CA GLY A 328 3.14 -11.81 -18.39
C GLY A 328 2.68 -10.41 -18.82
N VAL A 329 2.90 -9.41 -17.99
CA VAL A 329 2.65 -8.00 -18.33
C VAL A 329 3.65 -7.57 -19.40
N ASP A 330 3.16 -7.15 -20.56
CA ASP A 330 3.97 -6.71 -21.70
C ASP A 330 3.91 -5.22 -21.98
N LEU A 331 3.13 -4.45 -21.21
CA LEU A 331 3.20 -3.00 -21.23
C LEU A 331 4.56 -2.51 -20.70
N PRO A 332 4.99 -1.28 -21.09
CA PRO A 332 6.15 -0.65 -20.47
C PRO A 332 6.04 -0.67 -18.95
N ALA A 333 7.05 -1.22 -18.27
CA ALA A 333 7.05 -1.40 -16.84
C ALA A 333 8.30 -0.81 -16.19
N GLY A 334 8.12 -0.07 -15.09
CA GLY A 334 9.18 0.38 -14.20
C GLY A 334 9.16 -0.42 -12.90
N VAL A 335 10.36 -0.74 -12.39
CA VAL A 335 10.53 -1.42 -11.10
C VAL A 335 11.54 -0.67 -10.26
N SER A 336 11.15 -0.31 -9.03
CA SER A 336 12.04 0.27 -8.01
C SER A 336 12.13 -0.69 -6.84
N ALA A 337 13.30 -1.33 -6.68
CA ALA A 337 13.53 -2.35 -5.67
C ALA A 337 14.12 -1.74 -4.40
N PHE A 338 13.34 -1.71 -3.31
CA PHE A 338 13.77 -1.22 -2.01
C PHE A 338 14.38 -2.36 -1.18
N PRO A 339 15.43 -2.09 -0.37
CA PRO A 339 16.17 -3.15 0.33
C PRO A 339 15.37 -3.82 1.45
N ASP A 340 14.49 -3.08 2.11
CA ASP A 340 13.69 -3.54 3.25
C ASP A 340 12.23 -3.89 2.86
N GLU A 341 11.98 -4.12 1.56
CA GLU A 341 10.74 -4.72 1.07
C GLU A 341 10.67 -6.19 1.48
N ILE A 342 9.49 -6.82 1.46
CA ILE A 342 9.29 -8.27 1.68
C ILE A 342 10.34 -9.08 0.93
N TYR A 343 10.65 -8.67 -0.29
CA TYR A 343 11.84 -9.10 -1.02
C TYR A 343 12.32 -8.02 -2.00
N THR A 344 13.61 -7.82 -2.06
CA THR A 344 14.25 -6.94 -3.03
C THR A 344 14.36 -7.68 -4.36
N ALA A 345 13.43 -7.46 -5.27
CA ALA A 345 13.37 -8.17 -6.55
C ALA A 345 14.66 -7.96 -7.36
N PRO A 346 15.45 -9.02 -7.67
CA PRO A 346 16.63 -8.88 -8.51
C PRO A 346 16.25 -8.45 -9.93
N ARG A 347 17.15 -7.71 -10.59
CA ARG A 347 16.94 -7.28 -11.97
C ARG A 347 16.69 -8.48 -12.92
N SER A 348 17.41 -9.57 -12.72
CA SER A 348 17.25 -10.80 -13.51
C SER A 348 15.85 -11.41 -13.43
N TRP A 349 15.17 -11.27 -12.27
CA TRP A 349 13.79 -11.73 -12.11
C TRP A 349 12.80 -10.71 -12.69
N ALA A 350 13.03 -9.42 -12.48
CA ALA A 350 12.21 -8.36 -13.03
C ALA A 350 12.20 -8.38 -14.56
N GLU A 351 13.35 -8.57 -15.23
CA GLU A 351 13.46 -8.69 -16.68
C GLU A 351 12.68 -9.90 -17.26
N LYS A 352 12.63 -11.01 -16.52
CA LYS A 352 11.83 -12.19 -16.89
C LYS A 352 10.32 -11.94 -16.71
N ALA A 353 9.93 -11.22 -15.65
CA ALA A 353 8.53 -10.95 -15.33
C ALA A 353 7.92 -9.87 -16.23
N TYR A 354 8.72 -8.86 -16.61
CA TYR A 354 8.31 -7.72 -17.42
C TYR A 354 9.18 -7.62 -18.69
N PRO A 355 8.80 -8.28 -19.79
CA PRO A 355 9.59 -8.28 -21.02
C PRO A 355 9.85 -6.88 -21.60
N ASN A 356 8.99 -5.91 -21.30
CA ASN A 356 9.17 -4.51 -21.68
C ASN A 356 9.54 -3.65 -20.45
N LEU A 357 10.59 -4.07 -19.74
CA LEU A 357 11.12 -3.34 -18.59
C LEU A 357 11.86 -2.08 -19.07
N ILE A 358 11.27 -0.90 -18.87
CA ILE A 358 11.81 0.40 -19.30
C ILE A 358 12.63 1.10 -18.21
N HIS A 359 12.45 0.70 -16.95
CA HIS A 359 13.17 1.24 -15.80
C HIS A 359 13.37 0.15 -14.76
N TYR A 360 14.56 0.09 -14.20
CA TYR A 360 14.87 -0.71 -13.01
C TYR A 360 15.92 0.00 -12.19
N ASN A 361 15.62 0.22 -10.93
CA ASN A 361 16.60 0.75 -9.98
C ASN A 361 16.52 -0.03 -8.65
N ARG A 362 17.70 -0.25 -8.03
CA ARG A 362 17.80 -0.75 -6.67
C ARG A 362 18.16 0.41 -5.75
N LEU A 363 17.24 0.74 -4.84
CA LEU A 363 17.41 1.85 -3.93
C LEU A 363 18.33 1.46 -2.75
N PRO A 364 19.03 2.42 -2.15
CA PRO A 364 19.93 2.16 -1.03
C PRO A 364 19.20 2.02 0.32
N THR A 365 17.99 2.59 0.45
CA THR A 365 17.21 2.63 1.69
C THR A 365 15.73 2.61 1.41
N GLY A 366 14.92 2.21 2.40
CA GLY A 366 13.47 2.15 2.33
C GLY A 366 12.93 0.74 2.18
N GLY A 367 11.67 0.57 2.51
CA GLY A 367 11.02 -0.73 2.59
C GLY A 367 9.65 -0.75 1.92
N HIS A 368 8.77 -1.53 2.51
CA HIS A 368 7.44 -1.84 1.98
C HIS A 368 6.59 -0.59 1.72
N PHE A 369 6.59 0.37 2.64
CA PHE A 369 5.82 1.60 2.54
C PHE A 369 6.64 2.73 1.90
N ALA A 370 7.21 2.48 0.71
CA ALA A 370 8.15 3.37 0.04
C ALA A 370 7.63 4.81 -0.13
N ALA A 371 6.34 5.00 -0.44
CA ALA A 371 5.71 6.32 -0.54
C ALA A 371 5.71 7.08 0.79
N TRP A 372 5.73 6.38 1.87
CA TRP A 372 5.66 6.91 3.24
C TRP A 372 7.04 7.13 3.84
N GLU A 373 7.94 6.13 3.66
CA GLU A 373 9.30 6.11 4.18
C GLU A 373 10.27 6.97 3.37
N GLN A 374 10.17 6.91 2.04
CA GLN A 374 11.09 7.52 1.07
C GLN A 374 10.34 8.27 -0.04
N PRO A 375 9.46 9.24 0.29
CA PRO A 375 8.56 9.86 -0.69
C PRO A 375 9.29 10.57 -1.83
N GLN A 376 10.44 11.19 -1.56
CA GLN A 376 11.24 11.86 -2.59
C GLN A 376 11.86 10.84 -3.56
N ALA A 377 12.44 9.76 -3.02
CA ALA A 377 13.04 8.71 -3.82
C ALA A 377 11.98 8.03 -4.70
N LEU A 378 10.85 7.60 -4.14
CA LEU A 378 9.78 6.97 -4.92
C LEU A 378 9.24 7.91 -6.01
N SER A 379 9.06 9.20 -5.69
CA SER A 379 8.57 10.17 -6.68
C SER A 379 9.57 10.36 -7.83
N GLU A 380 10.88 10.38 -7.55
CA GLU A 380 11.92 10.44 -8.59
C GLU A 380 11.93 9.17 -9.45
N GLU A 381 11.76 8.01 -8.84
CA GLU A 381 11.66 6.73 -9.54
C GLU A 381 10.46 6.71 -10.50
N VAL A 382 9.29 7.14 -10.03
CA VAL A 382 8.06 7.25 -10.86
C VAL A 382 8.27 8.23 -12.03
N ARG A 383 8.85 9.41 -11.77
CA ARG A 383 9.17 10.39 -12.83
C ARG A 383 10.12 9.79 -13.85
N THR A 384 11.20 9.16 -13.40
CA THR A 384 12.23 8.58 -14.27
C THR A 384 11.67 7.43 -15.09
N ALA A 385 10.90 6.54 -14.50
CA ALA A 385 10.29 5.42 -15.19
C ALA A 385 9.39 5.86 -16.36
N PHE A 386 8.61 6.92 -16.16
CA PHE A 386 7.64 7.35 -17.15
C PHE A 386 8.11 8.48 -18.08
N ARG A 387 9.33 8.99 -17.91
CA ARG A 387 9.87 10.08 -18.72
C ARG A 387 9.86 9.78 -20.23
N THR A 388 10.10 8.55 -20.61
CA THR A 388 10.07 8.11 -22.03
C THR A 388 8.67 7.89 -22.59
N LEU A 389 7.65 7.94 -21.74
CA LEU A 389 6.25 7.75 -22.11
C LEU A 389 5.44 9.05 -22.16
N ARG A 390 6.08 10.21 -22.04
CA ARG A 390 5.44 11.55 -22.07
C ARG A 390 5.19 12.04 -23.48
#